data_9a010aacc98febbaf7afb8d4d04d78e2
#
_entry.id   9a010aacc98febbaf7afb8d4d04d78e2
#
_cell.length_a   1.000
_cell.length_b   1.000
_cell.length_c   1.000
_cell.angle_alpha   90.00
_cell.angle_beta   90.00
_cell.angle_gamma   90.00
#
_symmetry.space_group_name_H-M   'P 1'
#
loop_
_entity.id
_entity.type
_entity.pdbx_description
1 polymer ?
#
loop_
_entity_poly.entity_id
_entity_poly.type
_entity_poly.pdbx_seq_one_letter_code
_entity_poly.pdbx_strand_id
1 'polypeptide(L)'
;MSYLGENRHFSFRDGCCESLSGTVSNSSDAAEFGRTIAGHFKRFAAGCENFDHTHILYAISSGIAECGKDVFMYENTELPSFKFGYPLLSADCGIYISGNGSIRISLFDESRFPLCDRTLTALMDDSAGEPA
;
A
#
# COMPACT_ATOMS: atom_id res chain seq x y z
N MET A 1 21.47 -2.07 10.45
CA MET A 1 21.81 -2.11 9.50
C MET A 1 21.03 -1.47 8.60
N SER A 2 21.28 -0.58 8.33
CA SER A 2 20.54 0.21 7.61
C SER A 2 20.34 -0.20 6.28
N TYR A 3 21.13 -1.07 5.89
CA TYR A 3 20.93 -1.38 4.58
C TYR A 3 19.63 -1.97 4.35
N LEU A 4 18.88 -2.12 5.35
CA LEU A 4 17.57 -2.60 5.15
C LEU A 4 16.84 -1.69 4.23
N GLY A 5 16.99 -0.42 4.38
CA GLY A 5 16.31 0.49 3.51
C GLY A 5 16.80 0.37 2.10
N GLU A 6 18.06 0.11 1.96
CA GLU A 6 18.60 0.02 0.66
C GLU A 6 18.12 -1.20 -0.05
N ASN A 7 17.91 -2.25 0.68
CA ASN A 7 17.46 -3.48 0.07
C ASN A 7 15.99 -3.56 -0.05
N ARG A 8 15.29 -2.60 0.48
CA ARG A 8 13.86 -2.67 0.49
C ARG A 8 13.38 -2.06 -0.76
N HIS A 9 13.44 -2.79 -1.82
CA HIS A 9 12.94 -2.32 -3.07
C HIS A 9 11.56 -2.88 -3.30
N PHE A 10 10.59 -2.01 -3.39
CA PHE A 10 9.26 -2.46 -3.69
C PHE A 10 9.14 -2.53 -5.21
N SER A 11 8.95 -3.72 -5.72
CA SER A 11 8.86 -3.94 -7.15
C SER A 11 7.42 -3.82 -7.60
N PHE A 12 7.20 -3.07 -8.66
CA PHE A 12 5.85 -2.87 -9.17
C PHE A 12 5.70 -3.41 -10.57
N ARG A 13 4.58 -4.05 -10.82
CA ARG A 13 4.27 -4.59 -12.12
C ARG A 13 2.79 -4.43 -12.33
N ASP A 14 2.40 -3.80 -13.43
CA ASP A 14 0.98 -3.60 -13.76
C ASP A 14 0.23 -2.89 -12.65
N GLY A 15 0.88 -1.92 -12.02
CA GLY A 15 0.23 -1.16 -10.98
C GLY A 15 0.14 -1.90 -9.65
N CYS A 16 0.87 -2.98 -9.49
CA CYS A 16 0.82 -3.76 -8.28
C CYS A 16 2.22 -3.98 -7.73
N CYS A 17 2.34 -3.97 -6.43
CA CYS A 17 3.56 -4.34 -5.76
C CYS A 17 3.40 -5.80 -5.36
N GLU A 18 4.22 -6.67 -5.92
CA GLU A 18 4.13 -8.07 -5.62
C GLU A 18 5.21 -8.50 -4.66
N SER A 19 4.83 -9.23 -3.66
CA SER A 19 5.78 -9.68 -2.68
C SER A 19 6.31 -11.05 -3.07
N LEU A 20 7.23 -11.07 -4.01
CA LEU A 20 7.76 -12.33 -4.46
C LEU A 20 8.89 -12.83 -3.62
N SER A 21 9.72 -11.99 -3.14
CA SER A 21 10.86 -12.41 -2.39
C SER A 21 10.77 -11.91 -0.97
N GLY A 22 9.60 -11.82 -0.47
CA GLY A 22 9.43 -11.38 0.88
C GLY A 22 9.44 -9.88 1.07
N THR A 23 9.31 -9.12 -0.01
CA THR A 23 9.36 -7.67 0.10
C THR A 23 8.29 -7.12 1.02
N VAL A 24 7.06 -7.61 0.89
CA VAL A 24 6.00 -7.17 1.78
C VAL A 24 5.30 -8.39 2.35
N SER A 25 6.08 -9.37 2.77
CA SER A 25 5.51 -10.63 3.20
C SER A 25 5.27 -10.68 4.70
N ASN A 26 5.72 -9.69 5.45
CA ASN A 26 5.53 -9.69 6.88
C ASN A 26 5.08 -8.31 7.33
N SER A 27 4.68 -8.23 8.60
CA SER A 27 4.13 -7.00 9.13
C SER A 27 5.13 -5.86 9.15
N SER A 28 6.39 -6.15 9.37
CA SER A 28 7.40 -5.12 9.43
C SER A 28 7.57 -4.45 8.07
N ASP A 29 7.63 -5.24 7.01
CA ASP A 29 7.76 -4.71 5.65
C ASP A 29 6.50 -3.97 5.25
N ALA A 30 5.35 -4.47 5.67
CA ALA A 30 4.08 -3.83 5.34
C ALA A 30 3.98 -2.47 6.01
N ALA A 31 4.40 -2.36 7.26
CA ALA A 31 4.37 -1.09 7.96
C ALA A 31 5.31 -0.09 7.31
N GLU A 32 6.46 -0.56 6.86
CA GLU A 32 7.42 0.29 6.17
C GLU A 32 6.81 0.81 4.86
N PHE A 33 6.12 -0.06 4.14
CA PHE A 33 5.45 0.32 2.90
C PHE A 33 4.42 1.42 3.20
N GLY A 34 3.65 1.24 4.27
CA GLY A 34 2.66 2.24 4.65
C GLY A 34 3.28 3.58 4.99
N ARG A 35 4.37 3.57 5.76
CA ARG A 35 5.04 4.81 6.11
C ARG A 35 5.60 5.51 4.87
N THR A 36 6.08 4.72 3.91
CA THR A 36 6.66 5.29 2.69
C THR A 36 5.62 6.00 1.85
N ILE A 37 4.47 5.39 1.64
CA ILE A 37 3.46 6.01 0.79
C ILE A 37 2.69 7.10 1.51
N ALA A 38 2.72 7.13 2.83
CA ALA A 38 1.93 8.08 3.58
C ALA A 38 2.28 9.53 3.27
N GLY A 39 3.48 9.79 2.84
CA GLY A 39 3.89 11.15 2.55
C GLY A 39 3.35 11.71 1.24
N HIS A 40 2.73 10.89 0.42
CA HIS A 40 2.34 11.30 -0.93
C HIS A 40 0.85 11.52 -1.12
N PHE A 41 0.05 11.18 -0.14
CA PHE A 41 -1.40 11.34 -0.26
C PHE A 41 -1.93 11.84 1.07
N LYS A 42 -3.17 12.30 1.08
CA LYS A 42 -3.75 12.89 2.29
C LYS A 42 -4.63 11.92 3.04
N ARG A 43 -5.38 11.10 2.34
CA ARG A 43 -6.34 10.22 2.98
C ARG A 43 -6.35 8.89 2.24
N PHE A 44 -6.30 7.83 2.97
CA PHE A 44 -6.14 6.51 2.39
C PHE A 44 -7.32 5.60 2.69
N ALA A 45 -7.57 4.68 1.78
CA ALA A 45 -8.46 3.57 2.06
C ALA A 45 -7.66 2.32 1.78
N ALA A 46 -7.74 1.34 2.63
CA ALA A 46 -7.00 0.11 2.46
C ALA A 46 -7.93 -1.07 2.66
N GLY A 47 -7.89 -2.03 1.77
CA GLY A 47 -8.76 -3.19 1.87
C GLY A 47 -8.03 -4.46 1.56
N CYS A 48 -8.58 -5.59 1.98
CA CYS A 48 -8.00 -6.88 1.64
C CYS A 48 -9.08 -7.84 1.20
N GLU A 49 -8.65 -8.78 0.34
CA GLU A 49 -9.55 -9.70 -0.30
C GLU A 49 -10.14 -10.70 0.66
N ASN A 50 -9.37 -11.14 1.63
CA ASN A 50 -9.87 -12.10 2.58
C ASN A 50 -9.12 -11.97 3.90
N PHE A 51 -9.56 -12.72 4.91
CA PHE A 51 -9.00 -12.60 6.24
C PHE A 51 -7.55 -13.04 6.36
N ASP A 52 -7.05 -13.80 5.40
CA ASP A 52 -5.67 -14.26 5.47
C ASP A 52 -4.71 -13.09 5.32
N HIS A 53 -5.15 -11.98 4.76
CA HIS A 53 -4.30 -10.83 4.55
C HIS A 53 -4.53 -9.71 5.56
N THR A 54 -5.34 -9.97 6.57
CA THR A 54 -5.69 -8.95 7.54
C THR A 54 -4.48 -8.39 8.28
N HIS A 55 -3.51 -9.24 8.59
CA HIS A 55 -2.33 -8.76 9.31
C HIS A 55 -1.51 -7.77 8.47
N ILE A 56 -1.50 -7.96 7.15
CA ILE A 56 -0.80 -7.05 6.26
C ILE A 56 -1.59 -5.74 6.16
N LEU A 57 -2.91 -5.85 6.07
CA LEU A 57 -3.77 -4.69 6.03
C LEU A 57 -3.57 -3.80 7.26
N TYR A 58 -3.55 -4.41 8.43
CA TYR A 58 -3.37 -3.65 9.66
C TYR A 58 -1.98 -3.04 9.74
N ALA A 59 -0.97 -3.76 9.29
CA ALA A 59 0.38 -3.24 9.34
C ALA A 59 0.57 -2.05 8.41
N ILE A 60 0.04 -2.12 7.21
CA ILE A 60 0.12 -0.98 6.28
C ILE A 60 -0.63 0.20 6.86
N SER A 61 -1.83 -0.05 7.39
CA SER A 61 -2.64 1.01 7.94
C SER A 61 -1.97 1.66 9.16
N SER A 62 -1.31 0.86 9.97
CA SER A 62 -0.61 1.37 11.12
C SER A 62 0.55 2.27 10.69
N GLY A 63 1.28 1.87 9.65
CA GLY A 63 2.36 2.70 9.14
C GLY A 63 1.87 4.03 8.62
N ILE A 64 0.72 4.04 7.96
CA ILE A 64 0.13 5.27 7.46
C ILE A 64 -0.32 6.15 8.63
N ALA A 65 -0.96 5.54 9.62
CA ALA A 65 -1.47 6.28 10.76
C ALA A 65 -0.35 6.89 11.59
N GLU A 66 0.79 6.22 11.67
CA GLU A 66 1.94 6.75 12.38
C GLU A 66 2.39 8.08 11.80
N CYS A 67 2.10 8.31 10.52
CA CYS A 67 2.49 9.54 9.85
C CYS A 67 1.40 10.60 9.94
N GLY A 68 0.39 10.35 10.75
CA GLY A 68 -0.66 11.35 10.96
C GLY A 68 -1.72 11.41 9.87
N LYS A 69 -1.80 10.40 9.03
CA LYS A 69 -2.77 10.40 7.96
C LYS A 69 -3.95 9.51 8.29
N ASP A 70 -5.10 9.81 7.70
CA ASP A 70 -6.31 9.01 7.90
C ASP A 70 -6.29 7.81 6.99
N VAL A 71 -6.72 6.66 7.49
CA VAL A 71 -6.84 5.47 6.68
C VAL A 71 -8.13 4.75 7.08
N PHE A 72 -8.95 4.43 6.08
CA PHE A 72 -10.21 3.70 6.28
C PHE A 72 -9.96 2.26 5.85
N MET A 73 -10.26 1.31 6.72
CA MET A 73 -9.97 -0.09 6.44
C MET A 73 -11.23 -0.87 6.04
N TYR A 74 -11.08 -1.69 5.00
CA TYR A 74 -12.15 -2.55 4.52
C TYR A 74 -11.67 -3.97 4.62
N GLU A 75 -12.01 -4.65 5.67
CA GLU A 75 -11.60 -6.03 5.85
C GLU A 75 -12.47 -6.93 5.01
N ASN A 76 -11.85 -7.89 4.34
CA ASN A 76 -12.58 -8.91 3.61
C ASN A 76 -13.57 -8.31 2.61
N THR A 77 -13.06 -7.57 1.66
CA THR A 77 -13.91 -6.95 0.66
C THR A 77 -13.41 -7.30 -0.73
N GLU A 78 -14.32 -7.41 -1.68
CA GLU A 78 -13.95 -7.70 -3.05
C GLU A 78 -13.51 -6.43 -3.73
N LEU A 79 -12.64 -6.57 -4.73
CA LEU A 79 -12.08 -5.42 -5.41
C LEU A 79 -13.13 -4.48 -6.00
N PRO A 80 -14.16 -4.97 -6.70
CA PRO A 80 -15.15 -4.02 -7.25
C PRO A 80 -15.84 -3.20 -6.17
N SER A 81 -16.17 -3.82 -5.03
CA SER A 81 -16.81 -3.12 -3.95
C SER A 81 -15.87 -2.11 -3.33
N PHE A 82 -14.61 -2.47 -3.19
CA PHE A 82 -13.63 -1.57 -2.63
C PHE A 82 -13.45 -0.37 -3.55
N LYS A 83 -13.30 -0.61 -4.87
CA LYS A 83 -13.08 0.48 -5.81
C LYS A 83 -14.28 1.41 -5.89
N PHE A 84 -15.48 0.87 -5.72
CA PHE A 84 -16.66 1.71 -5.75
C PHE A 84 -16.72 2.58 -4.49
N GLY A 85 -16.38 2.01 -3.37
CA GLY A 85 -16.61 2.67 -2.09
C GLY A 85 -15.58 3.70 -1.65
N TYR A 86 -14.30 3.44 -1.90
CA TYR A 86 -13.32 4.30 -1.26
C TYR A 86 -13.34 5.77 -1.71
N PRO A 87 -13.67 6.08 -2.97
CA PRO A 87 -13.70 7.50 -3.33
C PRO A 87 -14.82 8.25 -2.64
N LEU A 88 -15.84 7.53 -2.16
CA LEU A 88 -16.94 8.17 -1.46
C LEU A 88 -16.48 8.70 -0.10
N LEU A 89 -15.34 8.24 0.39
CA LEU A 89 -14.79 8.72 1.64
C LEU A 89 -13.76 9.81 1.41
N SER A 90 -13.67 10.29 0.19
CA SER A 90 -12.71 11.32 -0.22
C SER A 90 -11.27 10.83 -0.04
N ALA A 91 -11.05 9.53 -0.17
CA ALA A 91 -9.71 9.00 -0.12
C ALA A 91 -9.04 9.26 -1.46
N ASP A 92 -7.82 9.75 -1.45
CA ASP A 92 -7.10 10.01 -2.68
C ASP A 92 -6.12 8.90 -3.02
N CYS A 93 -6.06 7.86 -2.21
CA CYS A 93 -5.27 6.67 -2.53
C CYS A 93 -6.00 5.44 -2.01
N GLY A 94 -6.18 4.45 -2.86
CA GLY A 94 -6.77 3.17 -2.46
C GLY A 94 -5.70 2.10 -2.51
N ILE A 95 -5.62 1.29 -1.48
CA ILE A 95 -4.64 0.21 -1.38
C ILE A 95 -5.42 -1.09 -1.24
N TYR A 96 -5.20 -2.03 -2.13
CA TYR A 96 -5.94 -3.30 -2.06
C TYR A 96 -4.98 -4.47 -2.02
N ILE A 97 -5.16 -5.35 -1.06
CA ILE A 97 -4.28 -6.49 -0.84
C ILE A 97 -4.97 -7.77 -1.28
N SER A 98 -4.34 -8.52 -2.15
CA SER A 98 -4.91 -9.75 -2.66
C SER A 98 -3.84 -10.79 -2.91
N GLY A 99 -4.21 -11.90 -3.46
CA GLY A 99 -3.28 -12.94 -3.86
C GLY A 99 -3.48 -14.24 -3.10
N ASN A 100 -2.98 -15.30 -3.70
CA ASN A 100 -2.99 -16.60 -3.07
C ASN A 100 -1.56 -17.00 -3.07
N GLY A 101 -0.94 -17.23 -1.96
CA GLY A 101 0.45 -17.59 -1.95
C GLY A 101 1.32 -16.35 -1.89
N SER A 102 1.34 -15.58 -2.96
CA SER A 102 2.09 -14.32 -2.97
C SER A 102 1.14 -13.20 -2.65
N ILE A 103 1.62 -12.21 -1.95
CA ILE A 103 0.80 -11.05 -1.65
C ILE A 103 0.96 -10.02 -2.74
N ARG A 104 -0.14 -9.52 -3.23
CA ARG A 104 -0.15 -8.48 -4.24
C ARG A 104 -0.81 -7.25 -3.65
N ILE A 105 -0.16 -6.10 -3.78
CA ILE A 105 -0.70 -4.85 -3.28
C ILE A 105 -0.90 -3.92 -4.44
N SER A 106 -2.13 -3.55 -4.70
CA SER A 106 -2.49 -2.69 -5.81
C SER A 106 -2.80 -1.31 -5.27
N LEU A 107 -2.35 -0.28 -5.96
CA LEU A 107 -2.61 1.09 -5.56
C LEU A 107 -3.40 1.81 -6.63
N PHE A 108 -4.39 2.56 -6.20
CA PHE A 108 -5.28 3.27 -7.12
C PHE A 108 -5.36 4.73 -6.73
N ASP A 109 -5.58 5.60 -7.71
CA ASP A 109 -5.71 7.02 -7.45
C ASP A 109 -7.17 7.37 -7.07
N GLU A 110 -7.44 8.65 -6.88
CA GLU A 110 -8.77 9.06 -6.46
C GLU A 110 -9.83 8.80 -7.51
N SER A 111 -9.43 8.56 -8.76
CA SER A 111 -10.35 8.25 -9.83
C SER A 111 -10.49 6.75 -10.09
N ARG A 112 -9.96 5.94 -9.19
CA ARG A 112 -10.04 4.48 -9.25
C ARG A 112 -9.15 3.85 -10.31
N PHE A 113 -8.19 4.58 -10.86
CA PHE A 113 -7.27 4.03 -11.82
C PHE A 113 -6.01 3.55 -11.13
N PRO A 114 -5.42 2.44 -11.59
CA PRO A 114 -4.18 1.97 -10.99
C PRO A 114 -3.09 3.01 -11.23
N LEU A 115 -2.23 3.18 -10.24
CA LEU A 115 -1.08 4.03 -10.41
C LEU A 115 -0.09 3.28 -11.29
N CYS A 116 0.53 3.95 -12.22
CA CYS A 116 1.43 3.25 -13.12
C CYS A 116 2.75 2.94 -12.42
N ASP A 117 3.44 1.93 -12.94
CA ASP A 117 4.66 1.45 -12.30
C ASP A 117 5.72 2.53 -12.17
N ARG A 118 5.84 3.38 -13.15
CA ARG A 118 6.82 4.46 -13.09
C ARG A 118 6.49 5.42 -11.94
N THR A 119 5.24 5.76 -11.80
CA THR A 119 4.80 6.65 -10.74
C THR A 119 5.06 6.01 -9.38
N LEU A 120 4.72 4.74 -9.24
CA LEU A 120 4.89 4.05 -7.98
C LEU A 120 6.36 3.97 -7.59
N THR A 121 7.22 3.66 -8.55
CA THR A 121 8.63 3.59 -8.28
C THR A 121 9.18 4.94 -7.86
N ALA A 122 8.73 6.00 -8.51
CA ALA A 122 9.17 7.34 -8.16
C ALA A 122 8.71 7.75 -6.76
N LEU A 123 7.50 7.38 -6.38
CA LEU A 123 7.01 7.70 -5.05
C LEU A 123 7.85 7.03 -3.98
N MET A 124 8.23 5.79 -4.20
CA MET A 124 9.02 5.07 -3.23
C MET A 124 10.42 5.65 -3.14
N ASP A 125 11.00 6.00 -4.28
CA ASP A 125 12.34 6.56 -4.30
C ASP A 125 12.36 7.92 -3.63
N ASP A 126 11.35 8.74 -3.90
CA ASP A 126 11.28 10.06 -3.31
C ASP A 126 11.24 9.96 -1.80
N SER A 127 10.44 9.05 -1.28
CA SER A 127 10.36 8.90 0.14
C SER A 127 11.68 8.48 0.71
N ALA A 128 12.35 7.58 0.04
CA ALA A 128 13.61 7.08 0.53
C ALA A 128 14.66 8.18 0.49
N GLY A 129 14.58 9.04 -0.46
CA GLY A 129 15.56 10.07 -0.60
C GLY A 129 15.22 11.34 0.12
N GLU A 130 14.07 11.40 0.74
CA GLU A 130 13.62 12.58 1.35
C GLU A 130 14.51 13.01 2.47
N PRO A 131 15.07 14.16 2.40
CA PRO A 131 15.95 14.57 3.45
C PRO A 131 15.06 15.05 4.49
N ALA A 132 15.07 14.81 5.46
CA ALA A 132 14.12 15.17 6.47
C ALA A 132 13.96 16.64 6.68
#